data_d12b845e36966ac7526ceb3f7a31ad6a
#
_entry.id   d12b845e36966ac7526ceb3f7a31ad6a
#
_cell.length_a   1.000
_cell.length_b   1.000
_cell.length_c   1.000
_cell.angle_alpha   90.00
_cell.angle_beta   90.00
_cell.angle_gamma   90.00
#
_symmetry.space_group_name_H-M   'P 1'
#
loop_
_entity.id
_entity.type
_entity.pdbx_description
1 polymer ?
#
loop_
_entity_poly.entity_id
_entity_poly.type
_entity_poly.pdbx_seq_one_letter_code
_entity_poly.pdbx_strand_id
1 'polypeptide(L)'
;LGYARNVRAEKRSGVEIYTGTISGKEVAVCRSGVGKAFAAAATAVLIERFSPEAIISSGVAGGDASLKPGTVFIASRSVEHDYFVPDEQVRYFPSDQTLLYRAQEACLSEKCEFFAGTIASGDCFVTGEQKIAELKNRFSALAFDMECAAIMKICAAAGVKSVCIRVISDNGNDDGMKSYYDFLDRAAHRSAHIIAKMLEKM
;
A
#
# COMPACT_ATOMS: atom_id res chain seq x y z
N LEU A 1 -15.11 -0.12 5.03
CA LEU A 1 -16.17 0.89 5.30
C LEU A 1 -16.73 0.81 6.73
N GLY A 2 -16.47 -0.25 7.49
CA GLY A 2 -17.01 -0.43 8.86
C GLY A 2 -16.69 0.68 9.87
N TYR A 3 -15.67 1.49 9.61
CA TYR A 3 -15.29 2.65 10.43
C TYR A 3 -15.90 3.98 9.93
N ALA A 4 -16.48 4.00 8.75
CA ALA A 4 -16.98 5.22 8.13
C ALA A 4 -18.44 5.50 8.48
N ARG A 5 -18.79 6.79 8.68
CA ARG A 5 -20.15 7.30 8.84
C ARG A 5 -20.55 8.12 7.61
N ASN A 6 -21.85 8.29 7.40
CA ASN A 6 -22.42 9.10 6.31
C ASN A 6 -21.92 8.66 4.92
N VAL A 7 -21.84 7.35 4.70
CA VAL A 7 -21.25 6.79 3.47
C VAL A 7 -22.14 7.08 2.27
N ARG A 8 -21.54 7.60 1.19
CA ARG A 8 -22.16 7.78 -0.13
C ARG A 8 -21.28 7.11 -1.17
N ALA A 9 -21.88 6.56 -2.21
CA ALA A 9 -21.15 5.95 -3.32
C ALA A 9 -21.31 6.78 -4.59
N GLU A 10 -20.24 6.91 -5.36
CA GLU A 10 -20.26 7.45 -6.73
C GLU A 10 -19.33 6.63 -7.63
N LYS A 11 -19.52 6.71 -8.95
CA LYS A 11 -18.64 6.06 -9.92
C LYS A 11 -18.04 7.10 -10.86
N ARG A 12 -16.71 7.08 -11.03
CA ARG A 12 -15.97 7.97 -11.91
C ARG A 12 -14.92 7.21 -12.72
N SER A 13 -14.94 7.37 -14.03
CA SER A 13 -13.99 6.71 -14.95
C SER A 13 -13.82 5.20 -14.67
N GLY A 14 -14.92 4.51 -14.34
CA GLY A 14 -14.89 3.09 -13.97
C GLY A 14 -14.55 2.79 -12.52
N VAL A 15 -14.03 3.75 -11.75
CA VAL A 15 -13.69 3.59 -10.32
C VAL A 15 -14.93 3.83 -9.46
N GLU A 16 -15.24 2.89 -8.60
CA GLU A 16 -16.29 3.01 -7.58
C GLU A 16 -15.68 3.64 -6.32
N ILE A 17 -16.23 4.77 -5.88
CA ILE A 17 -15.69 5.58 -4.80
C ILE A 17 -16.75 5.72 -3.70
N TYR A 18 -16.35 5.50 -2.47
CA TYR A 18 -17.17 5.68 -1.28
C TYR A 18 -16.63 6.87 -0.50
N THR A 19 -17.45 7.90 -0.29
CA THR A 19 -17.11 9.05 0.55
C THR A 19 -17.81 8.95 1.90
N GLY A 20 -17.21 9.50 2.94
CA GLY A 20 -17.77 9.49 4.29
C GLY A 20 -16.84 10.15 5.29
N THR A 21 -17.06 9.89 6.57
CA THR A 21 -16.20 10.41 7.64
C THR A 21 -15.66 9.29 8.51
N ILE A 22 -14.36 9.33 8.83
CA ILE A 22 -13.70 8.45 9.81
C ILE A 22 -13.02 9.35 10.83
N SER A 23 -13.32 9.16 12.12
CA SER A 23 -12.75 9.96 13.20
C SER A 23 -12.88 11.48 12.99
N GLY A 24 -14.00 11.92 12.39
CA GLY A 24 -14.29 13.33 12.10
C GLY A 24 -13.61 13.88 10.83
N LYS A 25 -12.84 13.08 10.12
CA LYS A 25 -12.18 13.48 8.88
C LYS A 25 -12.94 13.00 7.66
N GLU A 26 -13.04 13.85 6.64
CA GLU A 26 -13.60 13.47 5.36
C GLU A 26 -12.65 12.50 4.64
N VAL A 27 -13.21 11.40 4.16
CA VAL A 27 -12.45 10.37 3.44
C VAL A 27 -13.15 9.97 2.15
N ALA A 28 -12.35 9.67 1.12
CA ALA A 28 -12.78 9.02 -0.09
C ALA A 28 -12.03 7.69 -0.22
N VAL A 29 -12.75 6.59 -0.35
CA VAL A 29 -12.17 5.24 -0.41
C VAL A 29 -12.60 4.56 -1.69
N CYS A 30 -11.65 3.96 -2.40
CA CYS A 30 -11.93 3.14 -3.57
C CYS A 30 -11.13 1.85 -3.53
N ARG A 31 -11.59 0.86 -4.29
CA ARG A 31 -10.79 -0.30 -4.65
C ARG A 31 -10.01 0.04 -5.93
N SER A 32 -8.69 0.05 -5.85
CA SER A 32 -7.85 0.44 -6.98
C SER A 32 -7.85 -0.57 -8.14
N GLY A 33 -8.16 -1.84 -7.87
CA GLY A 33 -7.89 -2.95 -8.79
C GLY A 33 -6.50 -3.52 -8.58
N VAL A 34 -6.12 -4.52 -9.38
CA VAL A 34 -4.84 -5.22 -9.30
C VAL A 34 -3.92 -4.69 -10.38
N GLY A 35 -2.65 -4.43 -10.01
CA GLY A 35 -1.60 -4.00 -10.90
C GLY A 35 -1.45 -2.48 -11.04
N LYS A 36 -0.31 -2.08 -11.56
CA LYS A 36 0.15 -0.69 -11.60
C LYS A 36 -0.79 0.23 -12.39
N ALA A 37 -1.30 -0.23 -13.52
CA ALA A 37 -2.15 0.59 -14.38
C ALA A 37 -3.47 0.98 -13.69
N PHE A 38 -4.16 0.01 -13.07
CA PHE A 38 -5.39 0.27 -12.33
C PHE A 38 -5.14 1.15 -11.10
N ALA A 39 -4.08 0.86 -10.36
CA ALA A 39 -3.72 1.63 -9.17
C ALA A 39 -3.39 3.10 -9.50
N ALA A 40 -2.64 3.34 -10.57
CA ALA A 40 -2.35 4.68 -11.07
C ALA A 40 -3.61 5.43 -11.49
N ALA A 41 -4.50 4.78 -12.27
CA ALA A 41 -5.76 5.36 -12.73
C ALA A 41 -6.66 5.75 -11.55
N ALA A 42 -6.86 4.84 -10.59
CA ALA A 42 -7.67 5.10 -9.41
C ALA A 42 -7.10 6.25 -8.57
N THR A 43 -5.78 6.30 -8.40
CA THR A 43 -5.10 7.39 -7.67
C THR A 43 -5.31 8.74 -8.37
N ALA A 44 -5.14 8.78 -9.69
CA ALA A 44 -5.35 10.02 -10.47
C ALA A 44 -6.80 10.51 -10.38
N VAL A 45 -7.78 9.60 -10.43
CA VAL A 45 -9.21 9.93 -10.28
C VAL A 45 -9.49 10.51 -8.88
N LEU A 46 -8.93 9.92 -7.81
CA LEU A 46 -9.09 10.45 -6.45
C LEU A 46 -8.47 11.85 -6.30
N ILE A 47 -7.27 12.05 -6.83
CA ILE A 47 -6.56 13.33 -6.75
C ILE A 47 -7.33 14.42 -7.50
N GLU A 48 -7.75 14.15 -8.72
CA GLU A 48 -8.49 15.10 -9.56
C GLU A 48 -9.85 15.46 -8.95
N ARG A 49 -10.55 14.44 -8.42
CA ARG A 49 -11.94 14.60 -7.95
C ARG A 49 -12.03 15.27 -6.58
N PHE A 50 -11.09 15.01 -5.67
CA PHE A 50 -11.19 15.39 -4.27
C PHE A 50 -10.08 16.30 -3.79
N SER A 51 -9.00 16.51 -4.57
CA SER A 51 -7.82 17.29 -4.17
C SER A 51 -7.36 16.94 -2.73
N PRO A 52 -7.12 15.65 -2.41
CA PRO A 52 -6.88 15.22 -1.05
C PRO A 52 -5.54 15.75 -0.53
N GLU A 53 -5.45 16.00 0.77
CA GLU A 53 -4.19 16.33 1.45
C GLU A 53 -3.20 15.16 1.42
N ALA A 54 -3.74 13.93 1.42
CA ALA A 54 -2.94 12.72 1.44
C ALA A 54 -3.66 11.52 0.82
N ILE A 55 -2.88 10.59 0.27
CA ILE A 55 -3.33 9.26 -0.17
C ILE A 55 -2.69 8.22 0.75
N ILE A 56 -3.54 7.41 1.39
CA ILE A 56 -3.13 6.26 2.19
C ILE A 56 -3.53 5.00 1.45
N SER A 57 -2.57 4.23 0.96
CA SER A 57 -2.82 2.95 0.31
C SER A 57 -2.76 1.82 1.32
N SER A 58 -3.74 0.92 1.26
CA SER A 58 -3.88 -0.23 2.14
C SER A 58 -4.06 -1.50 1.32
N GLY A 59 -3.47 -2.60 1.78
CA GLY A 59 -3.57 -3.89 1.10
C GLY A 59 -2.69 -4.96 1.72
N VAL A 60 -2.37 -5.97 0.92
CA VAL A 60 -1.48 -7.07 1.27
C VAL A 60 -0.22 -7.04 0.42
N ALA A 61 0.81 -7.72 0.88
CA ALA A 61 2.07 -7.90 0.15
C ALA A 61 2.70 -9.24 0.50
N GLY A 62 3.42 -9.84 -0.42
CA GLY A 62 4.39 -10.87 -0.11
C GLY A 62 5.58 -10.28 0.63
N GLY A 63 6.20 -11.06 1.51
CA GLY A 63 7.38 -10.65 2.27
C GLY A 63 8.60 -11.51 1.94
N ASP A 64 9.79 -11.02 2.27
CA ASP A 64 10.95 -11.90 2.35
C ASP A 64 10.88 -12.79 3.60
N ALA A 65 11.74 -13.79 3.70
CA ALA A 65 11.73 -14.77 4.79
C ALA A 65 11.88 -14.15 6.21
N SER A 66 12.32 -12.90 6.33
CA SER A 66 12.43 -12.20 7.62
C SER A 66 11.08 -11.65 8.12
N LEU A 67 10.07 -11.57 7.26
CA LEU A 67 8.75 -11.03 7.58
C LEU A 67 7.75 -12.17 7.75
N LYS A 68 7.09 -12.23 8.90
CA LYS A 68 6.06 -13.25 9.17
C LYS A 68 4.72 -12.82 8.58
N PRO A 69 3.90 -13.76 8.05
CA PRO A 69 2.51 -13.47 7.71
C PRO A 69 1.77 -12.84 8.90
N GLY A 70 1.05 -11.76 8.62
CA GLY A 70 0.38 -10.95 9.64
C GLY A 70 1.18 -9.74 10.13
N THR A 71 2.46 -9.63 9.84
CA THR A 71 3.25 -8.43 10.12
C THR A 71 2.73 -7.25 9.31
N VAL A 72 2.58 -6.08 9.93
CA VAL A 72 2.29 -4.84 9.21
C VAL A 72 3.58 -4.31 8.59
N PHE A 73 3.56 -4.05 7.30
CA PHE A 73 4.66 -3.43 6.57
C PHE A 73 4.29 -2.02 6.16
N ILE A 74 5.06 -1.03 6.59
CA ILE A 74 4.89 0.37 6.23
C ILE A 74 5.97 0.73 5.23
N ALA A 75 5.59 1.04 4.01
CA ALA A 75 6.57 1.42 2.99
C ALA A 75 7.22 2.76 3.37
N SER A 76 8.51 2.76 3.68
CA SER A 76 9.27 4.01 3.80
C SER A 76 9.55 4.62 2.43
N ARG A 77 9.64 3.79 1.41
CA ARG A 77 9.72 4.14 0.00
C ARG A 77 9.27 2.96 -0.86
N SER A 78 8.89 3.25 -2.09
CA SER A 78 8.56 2.24 -3.09
C SER A 78 9.43 2.34 -4.33
N VAL A 79 9.51 1.25 -5.10
CA VAL A 79 10.24 1.15 -6.36
C VAL A 79 9.51 0.24 -7.32
N GLU A 80 9.52 0.57 -8.63
CA GLU A 80 9.04 -0.34 -9.67
C GLU A 80 10.16 -1.33 -10.03
N HIS A 81 9.98 -2.62 -9.79
CA HIS A 81 11.02 -3.63 -10.04
C HIS A 81 11.05 -4.14 -11.49
N ASP A 82 9.97 -3.93 -12.23
CA ASP A 82 9.77 -4.35 -13.62
C ASP A 82 9.81 -3.18 -14.63
N TYR A 83 10.12 -1.97 -14.14
CA TYR A 83 10.33 -0.79 -15.00
C TYR A 83 11.80 -0.66 -15.35
N PHE A 84 12.07 -0.64 -16.65
CA PHE A 84 13.42 -0.47 -17.17
C PHE A 84 13.41 0.46 -18.39
N VAL A 85 14.19 1.52 -18.30
CA VAL A 85 14.51 2.40 -19.42
C VAL A 85 16.04 2.46 -19.50
N PRO A 86 16.66 2.19 -20.65
CA PRO A 86 18.10 2.33 -20.81
C PRO A 86 18.58 3.71 -20.38
N ASP A 87 19.70 3.76 -19.69
CA ASP A 87 20.36 4.99 -19.21
C ASP A 87 19.58 5.79 -18.14
N GLU A 88 18.40 5.33 -17.71
CA GLU A 88 17.70 5.90 -16.55
C GLU A 88 18.12 5.22 -15.24
N GLN A 89 18.32 6.05 -14.21
CA GLN A 89 18.54 5.54 -12.86
C GLN A 89 17.24 5.02 -12.23
N VAL A 90 17.36 4.00 -11.38
CA VAL A 90 16.25 3.50 -10.57
C VAL A 90 15.67 4.64 -9.73
N ARG A 91 14.36 4.86 -9.85
CA ARG A 91 13.65 5.90 -9.10
C ARG A 91 12.91 5.28 -7.92
N TYR A 92 13.17 5.84 -6.75
CA TYR A 92 12.42 5.52 -5.54
C TYR A 92 11.43 6.64 -5.23
N PHE A 93 10.26 6.27 -4.74
CA PHE A 93 9.22 7.20 -4.31
C PHE A 93 9.10 7.10 -2.77
N PRO A 94 9.62 8.09 -2.02
CA PRO A 94 9.54 8.07 -0.56
C PRO A 94 8.14 8.37 -0.06
N SER A 95 7.77 7.77 1.07
CA SER A 95 6.58 8.16 1.82
C SER A 95 6.77 9.53 2.47
N ASP A 96 5.66 10.26 2.66
CA ASP A 96 5.65 11.44 3.51
C ASP A 96 6.05 11.05 4.95
N GLN A 97 7.00 11.78 5.54
CA GLN A 97 7.56 11.43 6.84
C GLN A 97 6.53 11.54 7.98
N THR A 98 5.61 12.50 7.88
CA THR A 98 4.55 12.66 8.88
C THR A 98 3.58 11.48 8.83
N LEU A 99 3.17 11.07 7.63
CA LEU A 99 2.29 9.91 7.45
C LEU A 99 2.96 8.61 7.88
N LEU A 100 4.25 8.44 7.56
CA LEU A 100 5.06 7.30 7.98
C LEU A 100 5.09 7.20 9.51
N TYR A 101 5.40 8.30 10.18
CA TYR A 101 5.42 8.37 11.64
C TYR A 101 4.04 8.05 12.25
N ARG A 102 2.96 8.62 11.73
CA ARG A 102 1.59 8.36 12.21
C ARG A 102 1.18 6.90 12.04
N ALA A 103 1.59 6.25 10.95
CA ALA A 103 1.35 4.83 10.75
C ALA A 103 2.11 3.97 11.79
N GLN A 104 3.37 4.31 12.08
CA GLN A 104 4.16 3.65 13.12
C GLN A 104 3.55 3.85 14.52
N GLU A 105 3.15 5.07 14.87
CA GLU A 105 2.45 5.35 16.14
C GLU A 105 1.15 4.54 16.28
N ALA A 106 0.38 4.40 15.21
CA ALA A 106 -0.83 3.59 15.22
C ALA A 106 -0.50 2.11 15.50
N CYS A 107 0.53 1.56 14.86
CA CYS A 107 0.98 0.19 15.13
C CYS A 107 1.45 0.01 16.59
N LEU A 108 2.22 0.94 17.12
CA LEU A 108 2.68 0.90 18.52
C LEU A 108 1.52 0.95 19.51
N SER A 109 0.53 1.83 19.29
CA SER A 109 -0.64 1.94 20.18
C SER A 109 -1.49 0.67 20.21
N GLU A 110 -1.54 -0.06 19.10
CA GLU A 110 -2.25 -1.34 18.96
C GLU A 110 -1.38 -2.56 19.30
N LYS A 111 -0.15 -2.35 19.79
CA LYS A 111 0.83 -3.40 20.11
C LYS A 111 1.03 -4.36 18.94
N CYS A 112 1.02 -3.80 17.73
CA CYS A 112 1.11 -4.53 16.48
C CYS A 112 2.57 -4.62 16.03
N GLU A 113 3.05 -5.82 15.70
CA GLU A 113 4.36 -5.98 15.08
C GLU A 113 4.37 -5.30 13.70
N PHE A 114 5.37 -4.48 13.46
CA PHE A 114 5.52 -3.80 12.17
C PHE A 114 6.97 -3.66 11.75
N PHE A 115 7.16 -3.54 10.45
CA PHE A 115 8.41 -3.16 9.81
C PHE A 115 8.21 -1.95 8.91
N ALA A 116 9.26 -1.13 8.78
CA ALA A 116 9.31 -0.06 7.80
C ALA A 116 10.49 -0.29 6.86
N GLY A 117 10.25 -0.21 5.54
CA GLY A 117 11.29 -0.50 4.56
C GLY A 117 10.89 -0.23 3.12
N THR A 118 11.72 -0.68 2.19
CA THR A 118 11.43 -0.59 0.76
C THR A 118 10.45 -1.66 0.34
N ILE A 119 9.39 -1.26 -0.39
CA ILE A 119 8.49 -2.17 -1.10
C ILE A 119 8.79 -2.10 -2.60
N ALA A 120 8.86 -3.25 -3.26
CA ALA A 120 9.04 -3.33 -4.71
C ALA A 120 7.73 -3.77 -5.38
N SER A 121 7.24 -2.96 -6.33
CA SER A 121 5.98 -3.21 -7.04
C SER A 121 6.24 -3.57 -8.50
N GLY A 122 5.42 -4.48 -9.04
CA GLY A 122 5.45 -4.85 -10.46
C GLY A 122 4.20 -5.60 -10.89
N ASP A 123 3.94 -5.67 -12.19
CA ASP A 123 2.75 -6.34 -12.72
C ASP A 123 2.93 -7.87 -12.80
N CYS A 124 3.53 -8.45 -11.76
CA CYS A 124 3.67 -9.88 -11.58
C CYS A 124 3.64 -10.27 -10.10
N PHE A 125 3.11 -11.45 -9.83
CA PHE A 125 3.15 -12.02 -8.49
C PHE A 125 4.57 -12.55 -8.22
N VAL A 126 5.23 -12.02 -7.19
CA VAL A 126 6.62 -12.41 -6.84
C VAL A 126 6.59 -13.69 -6.03
N THR A 127 7.14 -14.76 -6.59
CA THR A 127 7.29 -16.07 -5.96
C THR A 127 8.69 -16.64 -6.19
N GLY A 128 9.10 -17.56 -5.31
CA GLY A 128 10.37 -18.25 -5.40
C GLY A 128 11.52 -17.48 -4.73
N GLU A 129 12.30 -18.20 -3.93
CA GLU A 129 13.40 -17.64 -3.14
C GLU A 129 14.43 -16.89 -3.98
N GLN A 130 14.73 -17.39 -5.18
CA GLN A 130 15.70 -16.78 -6.07
C GLN A 130 15.25 -15.39 -6.53
N LYS A 131 13.95 -15.24 -6.90
CA LYS A 131 13.41 -13.95 -7.34
C LYS A 131 13.35 -12.95 -6.19
N ILE A 132 12.95 -13.39 -5.02
CA ILE A 132 12.95 -12.57 -3.80
C ILE A 132 14.37 -12.10 -3.46
N ALA A 133 15.36 -12.99 -3.50
CA ALA A 133 16.75 -12.65 -3.25
C ALA A 133 17.30 -11.64 -4.28
N GLU A 134 16.96 -11.80 -5.56
CA GLU A 134 17.31 -10.84 -6.63
C GLU A 134 16.77 -9.44 -6.32
N LEU A 135 15.47 -9.33 -6.02
CA LEU A 135 14.80 -8.05 -5.74
C LEU A 135 15.30 -7.41 -4.45
N LYS A 136 15.55 -8.21 -3.43
CA LYS A 136 16.16 -7.77 -2.18
C LYS A 136 17.56 -7.20 -2.40
N ASN A 137 18.41 -7.90 -3.16
CA ASN A 137 19.77 -7.46 -3.44
C ASN A 137 19.79 -6.20 -4.32
N ARG A 138 18.91 -6.13 -5.32
CA ARG A 138 18.88 -5.01 -6.27
C ARG A 138 18.26 -3.74 -5.70
N PHE A 139 17.20 -3.86 -4.89
CA PHE A 139 16.40 -2.73 -4.45
C PHE A 139 16.37 -2.55 -2.93
N SER A 140 17.03 -3.43 -2.15
CA SER A 140 16.88 -3.51 -0.69
C SER A 140 15.41 -3.67 -0.26
N ALA A 141 14.60 -4.34 -1.11
CA ALA A 141 13.18 -4.53 -0.87
C ALA A 141 12.96 -5.73 0.06
N LEU A 142 12.05 -5.56 1.02
CA LEU A 142 11.63 -6.61 1.96
C LEU A 142 10.18 -7.05 1.74
N ALA A 143 9.40 -6.25 1.02
CA ALA A 143 8.01 -6.57 0.68
C ALA A 143 7.78 -6.36 -0.82
N PHE A 144 6.81 -7.09 -1.37
CA PHE A 144 6.52 -7.15 -2.80
C PHE A 144 5.02 -7.06 -3.03
N ASP A 145 4.60 -6.14 -3.89
CA ASP A 145 3.19 -5.97 -4.27
C ASP A 145 3.05 -5.59 -5.76
N MET A 146 1.86 -5.22 -6.16
CA MET A 146 1.59 -4.86 -7.54
C MET A 146 1.11 -3.40 -7.71
N GLU A 147 1.04 -2.57 -6.66
CA GLU A 147 0.37 -1.27 -6.71
C GLU A 147 1.15 -0.10 -6.08
N CYS A 148 1.85 -0.31 -4.97
CA CYS A 148 2.44 0.76 -4.15
C CYS A 148 3.24 1.77 -4.95
N ALA A 149 4.17 1.30 -5.79
CA ALA A 149 5.04 2.20 -6.53
C ALA A 149 4.28 3.07 -7.52
N ALA A 150 3.25 2.51 -8.17
CA ALA A 150 2.41 3.28 -9.10
C ALA A 150 1.60 4.36 -8.37
N ILE A 151 1.02 4.04 -7.22
CA ILE A 151 0.28 4.99 -6.38
C ILE A 151 1.20 6.12 -5.94
N MET A 152 2.35 5.77 -5.34
CA MET A 152 3.30 6.78 -4.81
C MET A 152 3.93 7.62 -5.93
N LYS A 153 4.15 7.04 -7.11
CA LYS A 153 4.64 7.75 -8.31
C LYS A 153 3.65 8.82 -8.76
N ILE A 154 2.35 8.49 -8.84
CA ILE A 154 1.30 9.45 -9.21
C ILE A 154 1.16 10.54 -8.14
N CYS A 155 1.17 10.17 -6.86
CA CYS A 155 1.15 11.13 -5.75
C CYS A 155 2.34 12.10 -5.81
N ALA A 156 3.55 11.59 -6.03
CA ALA A 156 4.75 12.41 -6.16
C ALA A 156 4.67 13.37 -7.35
N ALA A 157 4.15 12.93 -8.50
CA ALA A 157 3.95 13.77 -9.67
C ALA A 157 2.91 14.87 -9.43
N ALA A 158 1.89 14.60 -8.62
CA ALA A 158 0.83 15.56 -8.28
C ALA A 158 1.14 16.43 -7.04
N GLY A 159 2.26 16.22 -6.36
CA GLY A 159 2.60 16.92 -5.12
C GLY A 159 1.72 16.54 -3.92
N VAL A 160 1.09 15.36 -3.95
CA VAL A 160 0.21 14.86 -2.88
C VAL A 160 1.00 13.95 -1.95
N LYS A 161 0.86 14.14 -0.64
CA LYS A 161 1.47 13.27 0.37
C LYS A 161 0.96 11.84 0.24
N SER A 162 1.84 10.85 0.45
CA SER A 162 1.41 9.46 0.38
C SER A 162 2.16 8.53 1.34
N VAL A 163 1.49 7.46 1.74
CA VAL A 163 2.08 6.31 2.44
C VAL A 163 1.34 5.04 2.02
N CYS A 164 2.09 3.94 1.91
CA CYS A 164 1.52 2.63 1.67
C CYS A 164 1.71 1.74 2.91
N ILE A 165 0.61 1.11 3.36
CA ILE A 165 0.56 0.18 4.48
C ILE A 165 0.12 -1.17 3.93
N ARG A 166 0.86 -2.22 4.22
CA ARG A 166 0.56 -3.59 3.80
C ARG A 166 0.54 -4.52 5.01
N VAL A 167 -0.19 -5.59 4.89
CA VAL A 167 -0.06 -6.73 5.80
C VAL A 167 0.57 -7.87 5.01
N ILE A 168 1.63 -8.45 5.55
CA ILE A 168 2.31 -9.56 4.88
C ILE A 168 1.38 -10.77 4.85
N SER A 169 1.10 -11.26 3.65
CA SER A 169 0.22 -12.42 3.43
C SER A 169 1.00 -13.74 3.37
N ASP A 170 2.18 -13.71 2.81
CA ASP A 170 3.02 -14.87 2.53
C ASP A 170 4.50 -14.48 2.47
N ASN A 171 5.38 -15.47 2.41
CA ASN A 171 6.84 -15.28 2.31
C ASN A 171 7.36 -15.64 0.92
N GLY A 172 6.48 -15.68 -0.09
CA GLY A 172 6.86 -16.01 -1.47
C GLY A 172 7.28 -17.46 -1.68
N ASN A 173 6.95 -18.37 -0.75
CA ASN A 173 7.13 -19.80 -0.94
C ASN A 173 6.12 -20.36 -1.96
N ASP A 174 6.26 -21.65 -2.34
CA ASP A 174 5.43 -22.28 -3.36
C ASP A 174 3.92 -22.31 -3.02
N ASP A 175 3.56 -22.21 -1.74
CA ASP A 175 2.18 -22.12 -1.25
C ASP A 175 1.67 -20.66 -1.12
N GLY A 176 2.45 -19.67 -1.56
CA GLY A 176 2.16 -18.24 -1.36
C GLY A 176 0.79 -17.80 -1.88
N MET A 177 0.36 -18.30 -3.06
CA MET A 177 -0.98 -17.97 -3.60
C MET A 177 -2.12 -18.50 -2.73
N LYS A 178 -2.02 -19.70 -2.17
CA LYS A 178 -3.04 -20.26 -1.29
C LYS A 178 -3.07 -19.49 0.03
N SER A 179 -1.92 -19.23 0.61
CA SER A 179 -1.77 -18.42 1.82
C SER A 179 -2.34 -17.02 1.65
N TYR A 180 -2.13 -16.40 0.48
CA TYR A 180 -2.69 -15.10 0.09
C TYR A 180 -4.22 -15.07 0.22
N TYR A 181 -4.93 -16.01 -0.41
CA TYR A 181 -6.40 -16.03 -0.36
C TYR A 181 -6.95 -16.31 1.04
N ASP A 182 -6.33 -17.24 1.77
CA ASP A 182 -6.74 -17.59 3.13
C ASP A 182 -6.52 -16.45 4.14
N PHE A 183 -5.59 -15.55 3.82
CA PHE A 183 -5.19 -14.45 4.70
C PHE A 183 -5.83 -13.10 4.36
N LEU A 184 -6.36 -12.95 3.14
CA LEU A 184 -6.80 -11.65 2.58
C LEU A 184 -7.79 -10.91 3.47
N ASP A 185 -8.83 -11.57 3.97
CA ASP A 185 -9.85 -10.95 4.81
C ASP A 185 -9.29 -10.46 6.14
N ARG A 186 -8.45 -11.25 6.79
CA ARG A 186 -7.79 -10.87 8.06
C ARG A 186 -6.83 -9.71 7.87
N ALA A 187 -6.10 -9.72 6.77
CA ALA A 187 -5.18 -8.65 6.42
C ALA A 187 -5.92 -7.33 6.12
N ALA A 188 -7.03 -7.41 5.38
CA ALA A 188 -7.87 -6.26 5.07
C ALA A 188 -8.43 -5.62 6.35
N HIS A 189 -8.95 -6.43 7.27
CA HIS A 189 -9.44 -5.94 8.56
C HIS A 189 -8.32 -5.28 9.39
N ARG A 190 -7.13 -5.91 9.45
CA ARG A 190 -6.00 -5.39 10.21
C ARG A 190 -5.49 -4.07 9.65
N SER A 191 -5.30 -3.97 8.35
CA SER A 191 -4.84 -2.73 7.71
C SER A 191 -5.87 -1.60 7.86
N ALA A 192 -7.16 -1.89 7.71
CA ALA A 192 -8.23 -0.91 7.91
C ALA A 192 -8.28 -0.40 9.36
N HIS A 193 -8.05 -1.28 10.35
CA HIS A 193 -7.97 -0.89 11.76
C HIS A 193 -6.80 0.06 12.03
N ILE A 194 -5.60 -0.26 11.53
CA ILE A 194 -4.42 0.61 11.68
C ILE A 194 -4.65 1.97 11.03
N ILE A 195 -5.27 2.03 9.85
CA ILE A 195 -5.59 3.30 9.18
C ILE A 195 -6.61 4.10 10.01
N ALA A 196 -7.64 3.47 10.55
CA ALA A 196 -8.60 4.15 11.41
C ALA A 196 -7.91 4.78 12.64
N LYS A 197 -7.00 4.04 13.29
CA LYS A 197 -6.17 4.54 14.40
C LYS A 197 -5.21 5.65 14.00
N MET A 198 -4.63 5.56 12.81
CA MET A 198 -3.81 6.62 12.24
C MET A 198 -4.62 7.91 12.05
N LEU A 199 -5.85 7.82 11.51
CA LEU A 199 -6.73 8.96 11.29
C LEU A 199 -7.22 9.59 12.60
N GLU A 200 -7.37 8.84 13.69
CA GLU A 200 -7.68 9.39 15.02
C GLU A 200 -6.61 10.37 15.53
N LYS A 201 -5.37 10.21 15.08
CA LYS A 201 -4.21 11.00 15.52
C LYS A 201 -3.78 12.10 14.54
N MET A 202 -4.40 12.17 13.39
CA MET A 202 -4.21 13.23 12.38
C MET A 202 -5.15 14.40 12.62
#